data_878bcf84466d9f92424b8ebc6c00b599
#
_entry.id   878bcf84466d9f92424b8ebc6c00b599
#
_cell.length_a   1.000
_cell.length_b   1.000
_cell.length_c   1.000
_cell.angle_alpha   90.00
_cell.angle_beta   90.00
_cell.angle_gamma   90.00
#
_symmetry.space_group_name_H-M   'P 1'
#
loop_
_entity.id
_entity.type
_entity.pdbx_description
1 polymer ?
#
loop_
_entity_poly.entity_id
_entity_poly.type
_entity_poly.pdbx_seq_one_letter_code
_entity_poly.pdbx_strand_id
1 'polypeptide(L)'
;MGGPLVAIEQNAALSVEGRFGVPRLPGWAIIAVLAVLTGGFGLVARGFTADGWRAGSELIWRFSCFVYFAAVIAGPLARLIPWQRWREVCENRRQLVWGFCASFTVYLASLYAPDLFALADRGGSITGISGFDLFGACLIMLIAWAGSHHAALFLGEKMRGVVQGSGLFCFWLAYAFSGLAHITGPHRPDAFYGFSLLLMIVALLLRFADHFVAKILADHNPA
;
A
#
# COMPACT_ATOMS: atom_id res chain seq x y z
N MET A 1 -11.00 -7.31 52.66
CA MET A 1 -11.77 -6.10 52.26
C MET A 1 -10.78 -5.08 51.72
N GLY A 2 -10.42 -5.19 50.46
CA GLY A 2 -9.54 -4.26 49.72
C GLY A 2 -10.39 -3.42 48.81
N GLY A 3 -10.68 -2.22 49.26
CA GLY A 3 -11.72 -1.39 48.73
C GLY A 3 -11.41 -0.64 47.42
N PRO A 4 -12.35 0.13 46.93
CA PRO A 4 -12.38 0.76 45.59
C PRO A 4 -11.34 1.86 45.34
N LEU A 5 -10.44 2.15 46.29
CA LEU A 5 -9.44 3.21 46.17
C LEU A 5 -8.33 2.91 45.13
N VAL A 6 -7.96 1.62 44.93
CA VAL A 6 -6.92 1.22 43.98
C VAL A 6 -7.37 1.44 42.53
N ALA A 7 -8.68 1.26 42.25
CA ALA A 7 -9.21 1.47 40.90
C ALA A 7 -9.27 2.96 40.49
N ILE A 8 -9.38 3.87 41.46
CA ILE A 8 -9.45 5.32 41.19
C ILE A 8 -8.05 5.87 40.87
N GLU A 9 -7.00 5.38 41.55
CA GLU A 9 -5.63 5.79 41.23
C GLU A 9 -5.14 5.29 39.87
N GLN A 10 -5.49 4.06 39.45
CA GLN A 10 -5.16 3.55 38.13
C GLN A 10 -5.84 4.34 37.01
N ASN A 11 -7.10 4.74 37.19
CA ASN A 11 -7.79 5.57 36.21
C ASN A 11 -7.28 6.99 36.15
N ALA A 12 -6.79 7.55 37.27
CA ALA A 12 -6.17 8.88 37.30
C ALA A 12 -4.82 8.88 36.62
N ALA A 13 -3.99 7.84 36.77
CA ALA A 13 -2.69 7.69 36.10
C ALA A 13 -2.87 7.58 34.56
N LEU A 14 -3.88 6.81 34.09
CA LEU A 14 -4.19 6.71 32.64
C LEU A 14 -4.71 8.02 32.03
N SER A 15 -5.33 8.90 32.84
CA SER A 15 -5.84 10.19 32.36
C SER A 15 -4.78 11.29 32.24
N VAL A 16 -3.65 11.17 32.93
CA VAL A 16 -2.56 12.16 32.91
C VAL A 16 -1.60 11.94 31.75
N GLU A 17 -1.38 10.68 31.32
CA GLU A 17 -0.57 10.38 30.12
C GLU A 17 -1.20 10.84 28.80
N GLY A 18 -2.51 11.07 28.78
CA GLY A 18 -3.24 11.52 27.59
C GLY A 18 -3.11 13.01 27.23
N ARG A 19 -2.52 13.86 28.08
CA ARG A 19 -2.59 15.33 27.91
C ARG A 19 -1.45 15.97 27.12
N PHE A 20 -0.36 15.26 26.81
CA PHE A 20 0.75 15.78 25.99
C PHE A 20 1.15 14.81 24.86
N GLY A 21 0.27 13.92 24.44
CA GLY A 21 0.52 13.05 23.31
C GLY A 21 0.60 13.86 22.02
N VAL A 22 1.78 14.04 21.48
CA VAL A 22 1.96 14.44 20.09
C VAL A 22 1.04 13.52 19.27
N PRO A 23 0.12 14.06 18.45
CA PRO A 23 -0.80 13.23 17.66
C PRO A 23 0.05 12.29 16.82
N ARG A 24 0.00 10.98 17.13
CA ARG A 24 0.73 9.98 16.36
C ARG A 24 0.09 9.96 14.98
N LEU A 25 0.82 10.43 13.97
CA LEU A 25 0.40 10.35 12.60
C LEU A 25 0.10 8.88 12.27
N PRO A 26 -1.04 8.58 11.64
CA PRO A 26 -1.34 7.22 11.22
C PRO A 26 -0.28 6.75 10.23
N GLY A 27 0.12 5.48 10.28
CA GLY A 27 1.21 4.94 9.47
C GLY A 27 1.04 5.19 7.97
N TRP A 28 -0.20 5.16 7.47
CA TRP A 28 -0.49 5.47 6.06
C TRP A 28 -0.14 6.92 5.67
N ALA A 29 -0.30 7.88 6.59
CA ALA A 29 0.03 9.28 6.33
C ALA A 29 1.55 9.47 6.23
N ILE A 30 2.33 8.76 7.04
CA ILE A 30 3.79 8.75 6.94
C ILE A 30 4.21 8.22 5.56
N ILE A 31 3.60 7.12 5.10
CA ILE A 31 3.87 6.54 3.77
C ILE A 31 3.50 7.54 2.66
N ALA A 32 2.36 8.23 2.78
CA ALA A 32 1.97 9.26 1.81
C ALA A 32 2.98 10.41 1.75
N VAL A 33 3.44 10.91 2.90
CA VAL A 33 4.47 11.96 2.96
C VAL A 33 5.77 11.48 2.32
N LEU A 34 6.21 10.25 2.61
CA LEU A 34 7.40 9.67 1.99
C LEU A 34 7.25 9.54 0.47
N ALA A 35 6.06 9.19 -0.04
CA ALA A 35 5.78 9.16 -1.48
C ALA A 35 5.92 10.55 -2.11
N VAL A 36 5.37 11.60 -1.48
CA VAL A 36 5.50 12.99 -1.94
C VAL A 36 6.96 13.44 -1.93
N LEU A 37 7.70 13.16 -0.86
CA LEU A 37 9.13 13.50 -0.77
C LEU A 37 9.95 12.77 -1.85
N THR A 38 9.63 11.52 -2.12
CA THR A 38 10.28 10.71 -3.16
C THR A 38 10.06 11.32 -4.55
N GLY A 39 8.82 11.73 -4.86
CA GLY A 39 8.50 12.44 -6.11
C GLY A 39 9.16 13.81 -6.19
N GLY A 40 9.15 14.55 -5.08
CA GLY A 40 9.81 15.85 -4.95
C GLY A 40 11.31 15.78 -5.23
N PHE A 41 11.97 14.70 -4.81
CA PHE A 41 13.39 14.48 -5.13
C PHE A 41 13.62 14.39 -6.65
N GLY A 42 12.75 13.71 -7.40
CA GLY A 42 12.81 13.64 -8.87
C GLY A 42 12.68 15.03 -9.52
N LEU A 43 11.75 15.86 -9.01
CA LEU A 43 11.56 17.23 -9.47
C LEU A 43 12.77 18.12 -9.17
N VAL A 44 13.35 18.03 -7.98
CA VAL A 44 14.53 18.81 -7.61
C VAL A 44 15.74 18.40 -8.44
N ALA A 45 15.91 17.11 -8.71
CA ALA A 45 17.05 16.60 -9.49
C ALA A 45 17.02 16.96 -10.97
N ARG A 46 15.82 17.12 -11.58
CA ARG A 46 15.65 17.40 -13.03
C ARG A 46 14.90 18.69 -13.34
N GLY A 47 14.57 19.48 -12.33
CA GLY A 47 13.80 20.71 -12.46
C GLY A 47 12.29 20.47 -12.62
N PHE A 48 11.51 21.56 -12.52
CA PHE A 48 10.04 21.55 -12.69
C PHE A 48 9.65 21.50 -14.18
N THR A 49 10.17 20.52 -14.89
CA THR A 49 9.91 20.27 -16.33
C THR A 49 9.11 18.98 -16.48
N ALA A 50 8.61 18.71 -17.70
CA ALA A 50 7.93 17.44 -17.99
C ALA A 50 8.82 16.22 -17.67
N ASP A 51 10.13 16.32 -17.91
CA ASP A 51 11.07 15.26 -17.59
C ASP A 51 11.28 15.09 -16.07
N GLY A 52 11.24 16.21 -15.31
CA GLY A 52 11.26 16.16 -13.84
C GLY A 52 10.03 15.50 -13.26
N TRP A 53 8.84 15.79 -13.79
CA TRP A 53 7.60 15.13 -13.39
C TRP A 53 7.59 13.64 -13.73
N ARG A 54 8.09 13.25 -14.90
CA ARG A 54 8.26 11.83 -15.26
C ARG A 54 9.21 11.12 -14.31
N ALA A 55 10.37 11.71 -14.04
CA ALA A 55 11.32 11.11 -13.08
C ALA A 55 10.72 11.00 -11.67
N GLY A 56 9.98 12.01 -11.22
CA GLY A 56 9.27 12.01 -9.95
C GLY A 56 8.22 10.89 -9.89
N SER A 57 7.36 10.79 -10.89
CA SER A 57 6.33 9.75 -10.97
C SER A 57 6.92 8.35 -11.01
N GLU A 58 8.02 8.14 -11.73
CA GLU A 58 8.73 6.85 -11.76
C GLU A 58 9.29 6.45 -10.38
N LEU A 59 9.86 7.40 -9.64
CA LEU A 59 10.34 7.15 -8.28
C LEU A 59 9.18 6.81 -7.33
N ILE A 60 8.03 7.51 -7.42
CA ILE A 60 6.85 7.19 -6.63
C ILE A 60 6.30 5.81 -6.99
N TRP A 61 6.27 5.46 -8.28
CA TRP A 61 5.87 4.13 -8.74
C TRP A 61 6.72 3.04 -8.11
N ARG A 62 8.07 3.20 -8.13
CA ARG A 62 9.00 2.26 -7.49
C ARG A 62 8.76 2.17 -5.98
N PHE A 63 8.58 3.29 -5.30
CA PHE A 63 8.25 3.33 -3.89
C PHE A 63 6.93 2.62 -3.59
N SER A 64 5.87 2.89 -4.37
CA SER A 64 4.56 2.23 -4.23
C SER A 64 4.65 0.72 -4.41
N CYS A 65 5.53 0.22 -5.28
CA CYS A 65 5.79 -1.21 -5.46
C CYS A 65 6.32 -1.85 -4.16
N PHE A 66 7.25 -1.20 -3.45
CA PHE A 66 7.75 -1.69 -2.16
C PHE A 66 6.67 -1.69 -1.08
N VAL A 67 5.87 -0.62 -0.99
CA VAL A 67 4.77 -0.52 -0.02
C VAL A 67 3.73 -1.60 -0.31
N TYR A 68 3.40 -1.82 -1.59
CA TYR A 68 2.51 -2.88 -2.02
C TYR A 68 3.04 -4.26 -1.60
N PHE A 69 4.31 -4.54 -1.90
CA PHE A 69 4.95 -5.79 -1.53
C PHE A 69 4.87 -6.02 -0.01
N ALA A 70 5.24 -5.02 0.80
CA ALA A 70 5.13 -5.09 2.26
C ALA A 70 3.70 -5.40 2.72
N ALA A 71 2.68 -4.76 2.11
CA ALA A 71 1.27 -5.00 2.45
C ALA A 71 0.81 -6.43 2.11
N VAL A 72 1.33 -7.01 1.01
CA VAL A 72 0.97 -8.35 0.55
C VAL A 72 1.63 -9.44 1.39
N ILE A 73 2.91 -9.28 1.74
CA ILE A 73 3.67 -10.31 2.48
C ILE A 73 3.46 -10.25 3.99
N ALA A 74 3.03 -9.11 4.54
CA ALA A 74 2.88 -8.93 5.98
C ALA A 74 2.05 -10.04 6.64
N GLY A 75 0.92 -10.44 6.03
CA GLY A 75 0.05 -11.50 6.54
C GLY A 75 0.70 -12.88 6.57
N PRO A 76 1.15 -13.40 5.42
CA PRO A 76 1.87 -14.67 5.35
C PRO A 76 3.09 -14.72 6.27
N LEU A 77 3.88 -13.66 6.27
CA LEU A 77 5.14 -13.63 7.00
C LEU A 77 4.94 -13.71 8.52
N ALA A 78 3.89 -13.08 9.07
CA ALA A 78 3.62 -13.14 10.50
C ALA A 78 3.10 -14.51 10.97
N ARG A 79 2.49 -15.28 10.06
CA ARG A 79 2.07 -16.66 10.36
C ARG A 79 3.24 -17.65 10.25
N LEU A 80 4.12 -17.43 9.28
CA LEU A 80 5.28 -18.30 9.03
C LEU A 80 6.43 -18.04 10.00
N ILE A 81 6.62 -16.80 10.45
CA ILE A 81 7.71 -16.40 11.33
C ILE A 81 7.11 -15.87 12.64
N PRO A 82 7.16 -16.64 13.76
CA PRO A 82 6.57 -16.25 15.04
C PRO A 82 7.40 -15.17 15.77
N TRP A 83 7.91 -14.19 15.06
CA TRP A 83 8.70 -13.12 15.63
C TRP A 83 7.78 -11.97 16.07
N GLN A 84 7.91 -11.52 17.31
CA GLN A 84 7.01 -10.52 17.90
C GLN A 84 6.89 -9.23 17.07
N ARG A 85 8.00 -8.75 16.48
CA ARG A 85 8.02 -7.57 15.61
C ARG A 85 7.17 -7.72 14.35
N TRP A 86 7.08 -8.94 13.79
CA TRP A 86 6.25 -9.20 12.63
C TRP A 86 4.76 -9.24 12.96
N ARG A 87 4.38 -9.60 14.19
CA ARG A 87 3.00 -9.47 14.66
C ARG A 87 2.55 -8.02 14.67
N GLU A 88 3.38 -7.10 15.17
CA GLU A 88 3.10 -5.65 15.14
C GLU A 88 2.91 -5.12 13.70
N VAL A 89 3.72 -5.60 12.74
CA VAL A 89 3.55 -5.25 11.31
C VAL A 89 2.24 -5.81 10.76
N CYS A 90 1.82 -7.00 11.19
CA CYS A 90 0.54 -7.59 10.77
C CYS A 90 -0.68 -6.89 11.36
N GLU A 91 -0.62 -6.50 12.62
CA GLU A 91 -1.65 -5.69 13.26
C GLU A 91 -1.80 -4.35 12.52
N ASN A 92 -0.69 -3.84 11.97
CA ASN A 92 -0.64 -2.63 11.15
C ASN A 92 -0.84 -2.87 9.64
N ARG A 93 -1.13 -4.10 9.18
CA ARG A 93 -1.33 -4.41 7.74
C ARG A 93 -2.35 -3.49 7.07
N ARG A 94 -3.40 -3.11 7.78
CA ARG A 94 -4.38 -2.14 7.30
C ARG A 94 -3.73 -0.80 6.96
N GLN A 95 -2.79 -0.34 7.78
CA GLN A 95 -2.04 0.90 7.54
C GLN A 95 -1.16 0.79 6.28
N LEU A 96 -0.56 -0.38 6.02
CA LEU A 96 0.22 -0.62 4.80
C LEU A 96 -0.66 -0.59 3.55
N VAL A 97 -1.85 -1.20 3.59
CA VAL A 97 -2.79 -1.15 2.46
C VAL A 97 -3.25 0.28 2.19
N TRP A 98 -3.62 1.05 3.23
CA TRP A 98 -3.97 2.46 3.08
C TRP A 98 -2.77 3.29 2.59
N GLY A 99 -1.57 3.00 3.08
CA GLY A 99 -0.33 3.64 2.62
C GLY A 99 -0.05 3.35 1.15
N PHE A 100 -0.28 2.11 0.69
CA PHE A 100 -0.21 1.78 -0.72
C PHE A 100 -1.22 2.58 -1.55
N CYS A 101 -2.50 2.61 -1.14
CA CYS A 101 -3.52 3.41 -1.82
C CYS A 101 -3.13 4.88 -1.91
N ALA A 102 -2.63 5.46 -0.81
CA ALA A 102 -2.18 6.85 -0.77
C ALA A 102 -0.97 7.09 -1.68
N SER A 103 0.06 6.24 -1.62
CA SER A 103 1.27 6.39 -2.47
C SER A 103 0.95 6.23 -3.96
N PHE A 104 0.04 5.32 -4.32
CA PHE A 104 -0.39 5.16 -5.70
C PHE A 104 -1.25 6.35 -6.18
N THR A 105 -2.07 6.94 -5.31
CA THR A 105 -2.79 8.19 -5.61
C THR A 105 -1.83 9.34 -5.88
N VAL A 106 -0.76 9.47 -5.07
CA VAL A 106 0.31 10.46 -5.31
C VAL A 106 1.01 10.19 -6.64
N TYR A 107 1.26 8.93 -6.99
CA TYR A 107 1.80 8.55 -8.31
C TYR A 107 0.91 9.04 -9.44
N LEU A 108 -0.40 8.74 -9.42
CA LEU A 108 -1.33 9.20 -10.45
C LEU A 108 -1.39 10.71 -10.51
N ALA A 109 -1.46 11.39 -9.37
CA ALA A 109 -1.45 12.86 -9.33
C ALA A 109 -0.18 13.44 -9.96
N SER A 110 0.99 12.87 -9.68
CA SER A 110 2.26 13.34 -10.26
C SER A 110 2.38 13.05 -11.75
N LEU A 111 1.81 11.93 -12.21
CA LEU A 111 1.81 11.55 -13.63
C LEU A 111 1.00 12.54 -14.48
N TYR A 112 -0.15 12.99 -13.97
CA TYR A 112 -1.05 13.91 -14.69
C TYR A 112 -0.85 15.38 -14.34
N ALA A 113 0.00 15.73 -13.38
CA ALA A 113 0.25 17.11 -13.00
C ALA A 113 0.67 18.00 -14.18
N PRO A 114 1.58 17.61 -15.11
CA PRO A 114 1.95 18.44 -16.25
C PRO A 114 0.77 18.76 -17.15
N ASP A 115 -0.11 17.80 -17.42
CA ASP A 115 -1.28 18.00 -18.28
C ASP A 115 -2.32 18.89 -17.61
N LEU A 116 -2.51 18.76 -16.29
CA LEU A 116 -3.39 19.62 -15.52
C LEU A 116 -2.91 21.07 -15.49
N PHE A 117 -1.59 21.30 -15.35
CA PHE A 117 -1.02 22.65 -15.42
C PHE A 117 -1.14 23.23 -16.84
N ALA A 118 -0.88 22.43 -17.88
CA ALA A 118 -1.05 22.86 -19.26
C ALA A 118 -2.51 23.18 -19.60
N LEU A 119 -3.46 22.43 -19.05
CA LEU A 119 -4.90 22.69 -19.20
C LEU A 119 -5.29 24.02 -18.55
N ALA A 120 -4.81 24.30 -17.34
CA ALA A 120 -5.08 25.56 -16.64
C ALA A 120 -4.54 26.79 -17.39
N ASP A 121 -3.40 26.63 -18.06
CA ASP A 121 -2.70 27.74 -18.75
C ASP A 121 -3.24 27.99 -20.15
N ARG A 122 -3.65 26.96 -20.90
CA ARG A 122 -3.92 27.02 -22.34
C ARG A 122 -5.32 26.57 -22.77
N GLY A 123 -6.16 26.11 -21.82
CA GLY A 123 -7.51 25.62 -22.16
C GLY A 123 -7.50 24.36 -23.05
N GLY A 124 -6.47 23.50 -22.91
CA GLY A 124 -6.34 22.26 -23.65
C GLY A 124 -7.26 21.15 -23.13
N SER A 125 -7.21 19.98 -23.72
CA SER A 125 -7.85 18.75 -23.21
C SER A 125 -6.78 17.88 -22.56
N ILE A 126 -7.14 17.15 -21.49
CA ILE A 126 -6.28 16.10 -20.93
C ILE A 126 -6.19 14.99 -21.97
N THR A 127 -5.08 14.95 -22.70
CA THR A 127 -4.81 13.94 -23.70
C THR A 127 -3.91 12.87 -23.07
N GLY A 128 -4.40 11.63 -23.01
CA GLY A 128 -3.54 10.50 -22.67
C GLY A 128 -3.80 9.79 -21.36
N ILE A 129 -4.98 9.97 -20.72
CA ILE A 129 -5.39 9.06 -19.66
C ILE A 129 -5.50 7.67 -20.26
N SER A 130 -4.56 6.77 -19.89
CA SER A 130 -4.64 5.41 -20.37
C SER A 130 -5.80 4.67 -19.65
N GLY A 131 -6.46 3.77 -20.36
CA GLY A 131 -7.47 2.90 -19.72
C GLY A 131 -6.91 2.12 -18.53
N PHE A 132 -5.61 1.86 -18.54
CA PHE A 132 -4.90 1.20 -17.46
C PHE A 132 -4.82 2.07 -16.18
N ASP A 133 -4.54 3.38 -16.32
CA ASP A 133 -4.48 4.30 -15.19
C ASP A 133 -5.86 4.52 -14.58
N LEU A 134 -6.91 4.64 -15.44
CA LEU A 134 -8.29 4.73 -14.97
C LEU A 134 -8.71 3.47 -14.22
N PHE A 135 -8.39 2.30 -14.76
CA PHE A 135 -8.63 1.02 -14.08
C PHE A 135 -7.89 0.97 -12.73
N GLY A 136 -6.62 1.36 -12.70
CA GLY A 136 -5.82 1.45 -11.48
C GLY A 136 -6.44 2.39 -10.43
N ALA A 137 -6.91 3.57 -10.86
CA ALA A 137 -7.59 4.52 -9.99
C ALA A 137 -8.89 3.94 -9.39
N CYS A 138 -9.73 3.31 -10.22
CA CYS A 138 -10.96 2.65 -9.76
C CYS A 138 -10.66 1.53 -8.77
N LEU A 139 -9.61 0.75 -9.04
CA LEU A 139 -9.20 -0.37 -8.19
C LEU A 139 -8.68 0.12 -6.83
N ILE A 140 -7.90 1.20 -6.80
CA ILE A 140 -7.44 1.84 -5.56
C ILE A 140 -8.62 2.35 -4.73
N MET A 141 -9.58 3.03 -5.35
CA MET A 141 -10.80 3.47 -4.67
C MET A 141 -11.57 2.29 -4.08
N LEU A 142 -11.70 1.20 -4.82
CA LEU A 142 -12.38 -0.01 -4.36
C LEU A 142 -11.65 -0.67 -3.17
N ILE A 143 -10.31 -0.78 -3.22
CA ILE A 143 -9.50 -1.35 -2.13
C ILE A 143 -9.58 -0.46 -0.89
N ALA A 144 -9.48 0.86 -1.05
CA ALA A 144 -9.60 1.83 0.03
C ALA A 144 -10.99 1.76 0.66
N TRP A 145 -12.06 1.77 -0.15
CA TRP A 145 -13.43 1.64 0.32
C TRP A 145 -13.62 0.32 1.07
N ALA A 146 -13.19 -0.82 0.51
CA ALA A 146 -13.25 -2.12 1.17
C ALA A 146 -12.49 -2.16 2.51
N GLY A 147 -11.45 -1.33 2.69
CA GLY A 147 -10.75 -1.14 3.96
C GLY A 147 -11.51 -0.31 4.99
N SER A 148 -12.60 0.39 4.61
CA SER A 148 -13.35 1.27 5.49
C SER A 148 -14.30 0.50 6.42
N HIS A 149 -14.75 1.18 7.50
CA HIS A 149 -15.77 0.64 8.41
C HIS A 149 -17.13 0.49 7.72
N HIS A 150 -17.48 1.43 6.85
CA HIS A 150 -18.74 1.39 6.10
C HIS A 150 -18.85 0.17 5.19
N ALA A 151 -17.76 -0.19 4.51
CA ALA A 151 -17.76 -1.41 3.69
C ALA A 151 -17.94 -2.68 4.52
N ALA A 152 -17.42 -2.73 5.74
CA ALA A 152 -17.62 -3.86 6.65
C ALA A 152 -19.11 -4.03 7.02
N LEU A 153 -19.82 -2.93 7.26
CA LEU A 153 -21.26 -2.95 7.55
C LEU A 153 -22.09 -3.36 6.34
N PHE A 154 -21.66 -2.97 5.12
CA PHE A 154 -22.43 -3.21 3.90
C PHE A 154 -22.18 -4.60 3.29
N LEU A 155 -20.93 -5.04 3.22
CA LEU A 155 -20.50 -6.29 2.58
C LEU A 155 -20.37 -7.46 3.56
N GLY A 156 -20.26 -7.19 4.86
CA GLY A 156 -19.81 -8.16 5.85
C GLY A 156 -18.31 -8.46 5.75
N GLU A 157 -17.72 -9.00 6.81
CA GLU A 157 -16.28 -9.24 6.93
C GLU A 157 -15.71 -10.17 5.84
N LYS A 158 -16.44 -11.22 5.48
CA LYS A 158 -16.00 -12.21 4.49
C LYS A 158 -15.89 -11.60 3.09
N MET A 159 -16.94 -10.92 2.63
CA MET A 159 -16.95 -10.29 1.30
C MET A 159 -15.97 -9.13 1.21
N ARG A 160 -15.84 -8.34 2.27
CA ARG A 160 -14.81 -7.29 2.38
C ARG A 160 -13.41 -7.86 2.13
N GLY A 161 -13.09 -8.98 2.80
CA GLY A 161 -11.80 -9.66 2.60
C GLY A 161 -11.58 -10.14 1.17
N VAL A 162 -12.63 -10.66 0.53
CA VAL A 162 -12.57 -11.10 -0.89
C VAL A 162 -12.32 -9.90 -1.81
N VAL A 163 -13.07 -8.82 -1.68
CA VAL A 163 -12.92 -7.61 -2.53
C VAL A 163 -11.52 -7.03 -2.38
N GLN A 164 -11.04 -6.85 -1.15
CA GLN A 164 -9.71 -6.31 -0.89
C GLN A 164 -8.61 -7.24 -1.42
N GLY A 165 -8.77 -8.55 -1.22
CA GLY A 165 -7.83 -9.57 -1.70
C GLY A 165 -7.75 -9.63 -3.21
N SER A 166 -8.90 -9.59 -3.90
CA SER A 166 -8.99 -9.57 -5.37
C SER A 166 -8.37 -8.29 -5.94
N GLY A 167 -8.65 -7.14 -5.34
CA GLY A 167 -8.06 -5.88 -5.76
C GLY A 167 -6.53 -5.89 -5.65
N LEU A 168 -5.99 -6.36 -4.53
CA LEU A 168 -4.54 -6.52 -4.37
C LEU A 168 -3.97 -7.54 -5.37
N PHE A 169 -4.69 -8.61 -5.69
CA PHE A 169 -4.25 -9.58 -6.70
C PHE A 169 -4.21 -8.98 -8.11
N CYS A 170 -5.17 -8.14 -8.48
CA CYS A 170 -5.12 -7.41 -9.75
C CYS A 170 -3.89 -6.51 -9.83
N PHE A 171 -3.51 -5.82 -8.75
CA PHE A 171 -2.26 -5.05 -8.71
C PHE A 171 -1.03 -5.95 -8.79
N TRP A 172 -1.05 -7.15 -8.17
CA TRP A 172 0.01 -8.13 -8.34
C TRP A 172 0.25 -8.47 -9.80
N LEU A 173 -0.84 -8.76 -10.53
CA LEU A 173 -0.77 -9.02 -11.97
C LEU A 173 -0.22 -7.81 -12.73
N ALA A 174 -0.71 -6.61 -12.43
CA ALA A 174 -0.25 -5.38 -13.08
C ALA A 174 1.26 -5.14 -12.91
N TYR A 175 1.78 -5.28 -11.70
CA TYR A 175 3.23 -5.15 -11.44
C TYR A 175 4.03 -6.27 -12.10
N ALA A 176 3.54 -7.53 -12.06
CA ALA A 176 4.22 -8.66 -12.69
C ALA A 176 4.29 -8.49 -14.21
N PHE A 177 3.18 -8.11 -14.87
CA PHE A 177 3.14 -7.83 -16.30
C PHE A 177 4.00 -6.62 -16.68
N SER A 178 3.97 -5.56 -15.91
CA SER A 178 4.84 -4.40 -16.13
C SER A 178 6.32 -4.78 -16.05
N GLY A 179 6.71 -5.55 -15.03
CA GLY A 179 8.06 -6.05 -14.89
C GLY A 179 8.49 -6.92 -16.07
N LEU A 180 7.63 -7.88 -16.47
CA LEU A 180 7.89 -8.76 -17.61
C LEU A 180 8.01 -7.98 -18.93
N ALA A 181 7.10 -7.05 -19.20
CA ALA A 181 7.12 -6.23 -20.41
C ALA A 181 8.38 -5.39 -20.53
N HIS A 182 8.90 -4.85 -19.42
CA HIS A 182 10.14 -4.08 -19.44
C HIS A 182 11.41 -4.95 -19.62
N ILE A 183 11.38 -6.20 -19.13
CA ILE A 183 12.51 -7.13 -19.30
C ILE A 183 12.56 -7.69 -20.73
N THR A 184 11.40 -7.97 -21.33
CA THR A 184 11.32 -8.54 -22.68
C THR A 184 11.24 -7.48 -23.78
N GLY A 185 11.05 -6.20 -23.43
CA GLY A 185 10.93 -5.09 -24.35
C GLY A 185 12.26 -4.70 -25.00
N PRO A 186 12.22 -3.88 -26.08
CA PRO A 186 13.41 -3.46 -26.83
C PRO A 186 14.28 -2.45 -26.08
N HIS A 187 13.84 -1.93 -24.94
CA HIS A 187 14.59 -0.98 -24.13
C HIS A 187 15.59 -1.71 -23.22
N ARG A 188 16.66 -1.02 -22.83
CA ARG A 188 17.63 -1.58 -21.86
C ARG A 188 16.89 -1.95 -20.58
N PRO A 189 17.00 -3.22 -20.11
CA PRO A 189 16.33 -3.66 -18.91
C PRO A 189 16.86 -2.86 -17.71
N ASP A 190 15.98 -2.10 -17.05
CA ASP A 190 16.30 -1.49 -15.78
C ASP A 190 16.27 -2.59 -14.69
N ALA A 191 17.33 -2.67 -13.91
CA ALA A 191 17.49 -3.66 -12.83
C ALA A 191 16.30 -3.65 -11.84
N PHE A 192 15.65 -2.50 -11.68
CA PHE A 192 14.46 -2.38 -10.82
C PHE A 192 13.31 -3.31 -11.25
N TYR A 193 13.03 -3.41 -12.55
CA TYR A 193 11.92 -4.26 -13.03
C TYR A 193 12.22 -5.74 -12.83
N GLY A 194 13.45 -6.18 -12.99
CA GLY A 194 13.89 -7.54 -12.64
C GLY A 194 13.72 -7.82 -11.15
N PHE A 195 14.13 -6.88 -10.31
CA PHE A 195 13.98 -6.97 -8.87
C PHE A 195 12.50 -6.97 -8.44
N SER A 196 11.65 -6.10 -9.02
CA SER A 196 10.22 -6.06 -8.72
C SER A 196 9.52 -7.37 -9.10
N LEU A 197 9.87 -7.96 -10.25
CA LEU A 197 9.35 -9.27 -10.65
C LEU A 197 9.75 -10.37 -9.65
N LEU A 198 11.01 -10.37 -9.21
CA LEU A 198 11.47 -11.29 -8.16
C LEU A 198 10.65 -11.13 -6.88
N LEU A 199 10.41 -9.90 -6.43
CA LEU A 199 9.57 -9.63 -5.27
C LEU A 199 8.15 -10.17 -5.44
N MET A 200 7.56 -10.04 -6.64
CA MET A 200 6.23 -10.56 -6.93
C MET A 200 6.19 -12.09 -6.88
N ILE A 201 7.23 -12.78 -7.38
CA ILE A 201 7.37 -14.23 -7.28
C ILE A 201 7.50 -14.66 -5.81
N VAL A 202 8.35 -13.99 -5.03
CA VAL A 202 8.50 -14.26 -3.59
C VAL A 202 7.18 -14.07 -2.84
N ALA A 203 6.41 -13.01 -3.14
CA ALA A 203 5.10 -12.79 -2.54
C ALA A 203 4.13 -13.93 -2.84
N LEU A 204 4.15 -14.45 -4.08
CA LEU A 204 3.31 -15.57 -4.49
C LEU A 204 3.71 -16.84 -3.74
N LEU A 205 5.00 -17.16 -3.67
CA LEU A 205 5.50 -18.33 -2.97
C LEU A 205 5.16 -18.29 -1.47
N LEU A 206 5.31 -17.14 -0.82
CA LEU A 206 4.93 -16.96 0.58
C LEU A 206 3.42 -17.19 0.81
N ARG A 207 2.57 -16.74 -0.12
CA ARG A 207 1.13 -17.00 -0.04
C ARG A 207 0.79 -18.48 -0.21
N PHE A 208 1.46 -19.17 -1.13
CA PHE A 208 1.29 -20.62 -1.26
C PHE A 208 1.74 -21.34 0.01
N ALA A 209 2.92 -21.03 0.53
CA ALA A 209 3.42 -21.62 1.77
C ALA A 209 2.43 -21.42 2.94
N ASP A 210 1.92 -20.19 3.10
CA ASP A 210 0.93 -19.85 4.12
C ASP A 210 -0.36 -20.68 3.97
N HIS A 211 -0.85 -20.85 2.73
CA HIS A 211 -2.03 -21.66 2.45
C HIS A 211 -1.81 -23.15 2.79
N PHE A 212 -0.64 -23.71 2.44
CA PHE A 212 -0.29 -25.08 2.76
C PHE A 212 -0.19 -25.32 4.27
N VAL A 213 0.50 -24.41 4.99
CA VAL A 213 0.61 -24.50 6.46
C VAL A 213 -0.77 -24.41 7.11
N ALA A 214 -1.63 -23.49 6.68
CA ALA A 214 -2.98 -23.37 7.21
C ALA A 214 -3.80 -24.65 6.98
N LYS A 215 -3.67 -25.30 5.83
CA LYS A 215 -4.36 -26.55 5.51
C LYS A 215 -3.86 -27.70 6.38
N ILE A 216 -2.54 -27.88 6.53
CA ILE A 216 -1.95 -28.92 7.36
C ILE A 216 -2.41 -28.78 8.82
N LEU A 217 -2.43 -27.55 9.35
CA LEU A 217 -2.89 -27.30 10.72
C LEU A 217 -4.38 -27.59 10.91
N ALA A 218 -5.21 -27.31 9.91
CA ALA A 218 -6.64 -27.64 9.94
C ALA A 218 -6.88 -29.16 9.93
N ASP A 219 -6.10 -29.91 9.15
CA ASP A 219 -6.23 -31.36 9.04
C ASP A 219 -5.76 -32.10 10.33
N HIS A 220 -4.87 -31.47 11.13
CA HIS A 220 -4.34 -32.06 12.38
C HIS A 220 -5.14 -31.67 13.63
N ASN A 221 -6.07 -30.74 13.54
CA ASN A 221 -6.90 -30.31 14.66
C ASN A 221 -8.39 -30.29 14.25
N PRO A 222 -9.00 -31.48 13.98
CA PRO A 222 -10.43 -31.57 13.75
C PRO A 222 -11.15 -31.17 15.04
N ALA A 223 -11.96 -30.09 15.00
CA ALA A 223 -12.75 -29.58 16.12
C ALA A 223 -13.82 -30.61 16.57
#